data_fc0625d645ea2e26fd09a10f9122edca
#
_entry.id   fc0625d645ea2e26fd09a10f9122edca
#
_cell.length_a   1.000
_cell.length_b   1.000
_cell.length_c   1.000
_cell.angle_alpha   90.00
_cell.angle_beta   90.00
_cell.angle_gamma   90.00
#
_symmetry.space_group_name_H-M   'P 1'
#
loop_
_entity.id
_entity.type
_entity.pdbx_description
1 polymer ?
#
loop_
_entity_poly.entity_id
_entity_poly.type
_entity_poly.pdbx_seq_one_letter_code
_entity_poly.pdbx_strand_id
1 'polypeptide(L)'
;MKTPFNTATIHAIWRHLRPWAIFAIVFVALRVTGALSGVSYFTSSALMKTSVLDAATAPPAVVKTFDYDFNVKDLEGNVIDFNRFKGKTIFLNMWATWCGPCRVEMPSIDELYKKVKDNDKIVFIMLSIDKSENFTKVVNFTKEKGYAFPVYVPSGHLPRQLQVPTIPTTLVINSDGKIVAKETGTTNYDTPKFKEFLETL
;
A
#
# COMPACT_ATOMS: atom_id res chain seq x y z
N MET A 1 56.73 29.00 11.66
CA MET A 1 55.62 29.86 12.10
C MET A 1 54.38 29.02 12.32
N LYS A 2 54.05 28.70 13.57
CA LYS A 2 52.79 27.98 13.93
C LYS A 2 51.80 29.01 14.38
N THR A 3 50.74 29.26 13.63
CA THR A 3 49.67 30.14 14.05
C THR A 3 48.85 29.42 15.15
N PRO A 4 48.70 29.98 16.34
CA PRO A 4 47.91 29.37 17.38
C PRO A 4 46.40 29.48 16.99
N PHE A 5 45.73 28.36 16.86
CA PHE A 5 44.30 28.34 16.73
C PHE A 5 43.68 29.01 18.00
N ASN A 6 43.06 30.15 17.82
CA ASN A 6 42.48 30.92 18.91
C ASN A 6 41.26 30.14 19.44
N THR A 7 41.29 29.81 20.75
CA THR A 7 40.21 29.08 21.44
C THR A 7 38.85 29.77 21.32
N ALA A 8 38.86 31.11 21.23
CA ALA A 8 37.63 31.91 21.03
C ALA A 8 36.93 31.60 19.70
N THR A 9 37.71 31.37 18.63
CA THR A 9 37.17 31.03 17.30
C THR A 9 36.57 29.62 17.28
N ILE A 10 37.16 28.68 18.00
CA ILE A 10 36.65 27.30 18.12
C ILE A 10 35.30 27.32 18.88
N HIS A 11 35.20 28.09 19.97
CA HIS A 11 33.93 28.21 20.72
C HIS A 11 32.80 28.87 19.91
N ALA A 12 33.13 29.85 19.06
CA ALA A 12 32.15 30.49 18.18
C ALA A 12 31.65 29.51 17.12
N ILE A 13 32.52 28.77 16.47
CA ILE A 13 32.16 27.73 15.48
C ILE A 13 31.32 26.61 16.14
N TRP A 14 31.71 26.17 17.33
CA TRP A 14 30.98 25.15 18.10
C TRP A 14 29.55 25.57 18.46
N ARG A 15 29.35 26.85 18.78
CA ARG A 15 28.03 27.41 19.11
C ARG A 15 27.08 27.38 17.91
N HIS A 16 27.62 27.63 16.71
CA HIS A 16 26.82 27.57 15.48
C HIS A 16 26.59 26.13 14.96
N LEU A 17 27.52 25.22 15.21
CA LEU A 17 27.38 23.83 14.78
C LEU A 17 26.54 22.96 15.74
N ARG A 18 26.43 23.31 17.01
CA ARG A 18 25.65 22.58 18.00
C ARG A 18 24.20 22.29 17.57
N PRO A 19 23.41 23.28 17.11
CA PRO A 19 22.02 22.99 16.71
C PRO A 19 21.94 22.02 15.52
N TRP A 20 22.87 22.11 14.57
CA TRP A 20 22.93 21.21 13.42
C TRP A 20 23.38 19.79 13.79
N ALA A 21 24.30 19.66 14.74
CA ALA A 21 24.72 18.37 15.26
C ALA A 21 23.58 17.67 16.02
N ILE A 22 22.85 18.41 16.85
CA ILE A 22 21.66 17.90 17.55
C ILE A 22 20.59 17.47 16.54
N PHE A 23 20.32 18.30 15.52
CA PHE A 23 19.38 17.99 14.47
C PHE A 23 19.76 16.70 13.71
N ALA A 24 21.03 16.55 13.34
CA ALA A 24 21.54 15.35 12.68
C ALA A 24 21.40 14.11 13.56
N ILE A 25 21.75 14.20 14.85
CA ILE A 25 21.62 13.10 15.80
C ILE A 25 20.15 12.68 15.96
N VAL A 26 19.25 13.64 16.15
CA VAL A 26 17.81 13.39 16.26
C VAL A 26 17.26 12.75 14.98
N PHE A 27 17.67 13.28 13.81
CA PHE A 27 17.25 12.73 12.52
C PHE A 27 17.73 11.28 12.32
N VAL A 28 18.99 10.98 12.66
CA VAL A 28 19.54 9.63 12.61
C VAL A 28 18.83 8.72 13.60
N ALA A 29 18.59 9.16 14.82
CA ALA A 29 17.86 8.40 15.84
C ALA A 29 16.45 8.08 15.36
N LEU A 30 15.72 9.05 14.79
CA LEU A 30 14.37 8.84 14.21
C LEU A 30 14.39 7.86 13.04
N ARG A 31 15.45 7.87 12.23
CA ARG A 31 15.64 6.91 11.13
C ARG A 31 15.90 5.49 11.66
N VAL A 32 16.81 5.35 12.63
CA VAL A 32 17.21 4.05 13.19
C VAL A 32 16.10 3.41 14.01
N THR A 33 15.36 4.20 14.77
CA THR A 33 14.23 3.71 15.60
C THR A 33 12.95 3.44 14.80
N GLY A 34 12.90 3.80 13.51
CA GLY A 34 11.69 3.67 12.70
C GLY A 34 10.57 4.65 13.09
N ALA A 35 10.85 5.63 13.95
CA ALA A 35 9.84 6.59 14.41
C ALA A 35 9.28 7.46 13.28
N LEU A 36 10.04 7.65 12.18
CA LEU A 36 9.54 8.33 10.97
C LEU A 36 8.39 7.55 10.30
N SER A 37 8.39 6.23 10.36
CA SER A 37 7.26 5.43 9.86
C SER A 37 6.01 5.57 10.74
N GLY A 38 6.20 5.78 12.04
CA GLY A 38 5.11 6.08 12.97
C GLY A 38 4.43 7.42 12.67
N VAL A 39 5.20 8.46 12.36
CA VAL A 39 4.64 9.78 12.03
C VAL A 39 3.80 9.71 10.76
N SER A 40 4.27 9.04 9.70
CA SER A 40 3.48 8.86 8.47
C SER A 40 2.20 8.04 8.72
N TYR A 41 2.26 7.03 9.58
CA TYR A 41 1.09 6.26 9.98
C TYR A 41 0.05 7.13 10.69
N PHE A 42 0.46 7.92 11.69
CA PHE A 42 -0.45 8.81 12.44
C PHE A 42 -1.09 9.88 11.57
N THR A 43 -0.32 10.55 10.70
CA THR A 43 -0.86 11.58 9.81
C THR A 43 -1.85 10.99 8.80
N SER A 44 -1.52 9.87 8.18
CA SER A 44 -2.42 9.20 7.24
C SER A 44 -3.67 8.67 7.93
N SER A 45 -3.55 8.10 9.15
CA SER A 45 -4.72 7.63 9.92
C SER A 45 -5.66 8.77 10.31
N ALA A 46 -5.13 9.94 10.63
CA ALA A 46 -5.94 11.12 10.92
C ALA A 46 -6.69 11.62 9.67
N LEU A 47 -6.03 11.62 8.51
CA LEU A 47 -6.62 12.01 7.22
C LEU A 47 -7.68 11.04 6.72
N MET A 48 -7.57 9.74 7.06
CA MET A 48 -8.60 8.72 6.70
C MET A 48 -9.99 9.03 7.29
N LYS A 49 -10.07 9.84 8.35
CA LYS A 49 -11.33 10.28 8.94
C LYS A 49 -11.96 11.47 8.21
N THR A 50 -11.28 12.02 7.22
CA THR A 50 -11.78 13.11 6.37
C THR A 50 -12.03 12.58 4.97
N SER A 51 -13.04 13.10 4.28
CA SER A 51 -13.35 12.70 2.89
C SER A 51 -12.26 13.06 1.87
N VAL A 52 -11.13 13.61 2.31
CA VAL A 52 -10.01 14.01 1.43
C VAL A 52 -9.33 12.80 0.79
N LEU A 53 -9.33 11.64 1.46
CA LEU A 53 -8.71 10.41 0.98
C LEU A 53 -9.72 9.39 0.42
N ASP A 54 -10.97 9.79 0.17
CA ASP A 54 -11.97 8.90 -0.40
C ASP A 54 -11.60 8.49 -1.82
N ALA A 55 -11.81 7.20 -2.13
CA ALA A 55 -11.49 6.63 -3.42
C ALA A 55 -12.25 7.34 -4.55
N ALA A 56 -11.53 7.65 -5.63
CA ALA A 56 -12.13 8.19 -6.83
C ALA A 56 -12.94 7.10 -7.56
N THR A 57 -14.04 7.52 -8.16
CA THR A 57 -14.91 6.66 -8.99
C THR A 57 -14.82 7.04 -10.47
N ALA A 58 -13.92 7.97 -10.81
CA ALA A 58 -13.71 8.39 -12.20
C ALA A 58 -12.79 7.40 -12.93
N PRO A 59 -13.13 7.00 -14.17
CA PRO A 59 -12.26 6.14 -14.96
C PRO A 59 -10.93 6.85 -15.27
N PRO A 60 -9.82 6.09 -15.41
CA PRO A 60 -8.55 6.65 -15.83
C PRO A 60 -8.66 7.23 -17.25
N ALA A 61 -7.84 8.24 -17.55
CA ALA A 61 -7.84 8.92 -18.86
C ALA A 61 -7.61 7.96 -20.04
N VAL A 62 -6.99 6.81 -19.80
CA VAL A 62 -6.80 5.73 -20.78
C VAL A 62 -7.25 4.42 -20.17
N VAL A 63 -8.34 3.86 -20.69
CA VAL A 63 -8.82 2.51 -20.32
C VAL A 63 -7.92 1.47 -21.00
N LYS A 64 -7.27 0.64 -20.22
CA LYS A 64 -6.41 -0.46 -20.71
C LYS A 64 -7.05 -1.80 -20.43
N THR A 65 -6.92 -2.74 -21.37
CA THR A 65 -7.29 -4.14 -21.16
C THR A 65 -6.32 -4.76 -20.13
N PHE A 66 -6.88 -5.47 -19.16
CA PHE A 66 -6.11 -6.16 -18.14
C PHE A 66 -5.58 -7.49 -18.70
N ASP A 67 -4.31 -7.76 -18.45
CA ASP A 67 -3.67 -9.03 -18.79
C ASP A 67 -3.85 -10.00 -17.63
N TYR A 68 -4.50 -11.13 -17.89
CA TYR A 68 -4.81 -12.17 -16.90
C TYR A 68 -3.81 -13.36 -16.95
N ASP A 69 -2.84 -13.34 -17.87
CA ASP A 69 -1.93 -14.47 -18.09
C ASP A 69 -0.80 -14.49 -17.04
N PHE A 70 -1.17 -14.77 -15.81
CA PHE A 70 -0.22 -14.97 -14.69
C PHE A 70 -0.88 -15.78 -13.57
N ASN A 71 -0.04 -16.25 -12.65
CA ASN A 71 -0.48 -16.99 -11.49
C ASN A 71 -0.20 -16.21 -10.19
N VAL A 72 -1.07 -16.41 -9.22
CA VAL A 72 -0.89 -16.02 -7.83
C VAL A 72 -0.92 -17.24 -6.93
N LYS A 73 -0.50 -17.07 -5.67
CA LYS A 73 -0.57 -18.11 -4.66
C LYS A 73 -1.36 -17.59 -3.46
N ASP A 74 -2.28 -18.38 -2.92
CA ASP A 74 -2.97 -18.06 -1.68
C ASP A 74 -2.07 -18.29 -0.45
N LEU A 75 -2.58 -18.00 0.74
CA LEU A 75 -1.82 -18.18 1.99
C LEU A 75 -1.67 -19.64 2.42
N GLU A 76 -2.41 -20.56 1.84
CA GLU A 76 -2.29 -22.02 2.00
C GLU A 76 -1.23 -22.61 1.06
N GLY A 77 -0.74 -21.80 0.10
CA GLY A 77 0.29 -22.20 -0.87
C GLY A 77 -0.24 -22.73 -2.19
N ASN A 78 -1.55 -22.71 -2.41
CA ASN A 78 -2.16 -23.18 -3.65
C ASN A 78 -1.91 -22.16 -4.77
N VAL A 79 -1.43 -22.65 -5.92
CA VAL A 79 -1.27 -21.83 -7.12
C VAL A 79 -2.61 -21.66 -7.81
N ILE A 80 -2.94 -20.43 -8.13
CA ILE A 80 -4.21 -20.03 -8.72
C ILE A 80 -3.93 -19.32 -10.03
N ASP A 81 -4.46 -19.83 -11.13
CA ASP A 81 -4.48 -19.16 -12.43
C ASP A 81 -5.41 -17.95 -12.35
N PHE A 82 -4.86 -16.77 -12.63
CA PHE A 82 -5.62 -15.51 -12.53
C PHE A 82 -6.74 -15.43 -13.58
N ASN A 83 -6.67 -16.21 -14.66
CA ASN A 83 -7.74 -16.32 -15.66
C ASN A 83 -9.09 -16.75 -15.07
N ARG A 84 -9.10 -17.45 -13.91
CA ARG A 84 -10.36 -17.83 -13.22
C ARG A 84 -11.22 -16.65 -12.79
N PHE A 85 -10.65 -15.46 -12.68
CA PHE A 85 -11.34 -14.24 -12.27
C PHE A 85 -11.91 -13.43 -13.44
N LYS A 86 -11.70 -13.88 -14.69
CA LYS A 86 -12.32 -13.24 -15.87
C LYS A 86 -13.84 -13.18 -15.74
N GLY A 87 -14.43 -12.09 -16.23
CA GLY A 87 -15.87 -11.86 -16.18
C GLY A 87 -16.38 -11.35 -14.83
N LYS A 88 -15.48 -11.09 -13.88
CA LYS A 88 -15.81 -10.50 -12.57
C LYS A 88 -15.28 -9.08 -12.45
N THR A 89 -15.92 -8.28 -11.61
CA THR A 89 -15.36 -7.02 -11.13
C THR A 89 -14.27 -7.35 -10.11
N ILE A 90 -13.02 -6.88 -10.37
CA ILE A 90 -11.88 -7.19 -9.51
C ILE A 90 -11.38 -5.93 -8.83
N PHE A 91 -11.36 -5.94 -7.51
CA PHE A 91 -10.62 -5.00 -6.68
C PHE A 91 -9.24 -5.61 -6.40
N LEU A 92 -8.19 -5.09 -7.04
CA LEU A 92 -6.83 -5.57 -6.89
C LEU A 92 -5.98 -4.49 -6.21
N ASN A 93 -5.53 -4.76 -4.99
CA ASN A 93 -4.65 -3.87 -4.22
C ASN A 93 -3.26 -4.49 -4.07
N MET A 94 -2.23 -3.73 -4.45
CA MET A 94 -0.82 -4.11 -4.29
C MET A 94 -0.24 -3.46 -3.03
N TRP A 95 0.28 -4.28 -2.14
CA TRP A 95 0.75 -3.87 -0.82
C TRP A 95 1.98 -4.68 -0.37
N ALA A 96 2.54 -4.35 0.81
CA ALA A 96 3.56 -5.17 1.46
C ALA A 96 3.52 -5.00 2.99
N THR A 97 4.02 -5.99 3.73
CA THR A 97 4.03 -5.99 5.20
C THR A 97 4.82 -4.84 5.80
N TRP A 98 5.84 -4.36 5.12
CA TRP A 98 6.69 -3.22 5.52
C TRP A 98 6.16 -1.86 5.10
N CYS A 99 5.08 -1.82 4.31
CA CYS A 99 4.50 -0.58 3.78
C CYS A 99 3.57 0.07 4.82
N GLY A 100 4.02 1.13 5.48
CA GLY A 100 3.23 1.88 6.46
C GLY A 100 1.91 2.43 5.90
N PRO A 101 1.93 3.20 4.78
CA PRO A 101 0.72 3.70 4.12
C PRO A 101 -0.28 2.60 3.73
N CYS A 102 0.19 1.43 3.25
CA CYS A 102 -0.68 0.30 2.92
C CYS A 102 -1.46 -0.19 4.16
N ARG A 103 -0.78 -0.30 5.30
CA ARG A 103 -1.36 -0.74 6.56
C ARG A 103 -2.42 0.22 7.10
N VAL A 104 -2.36 1.50 6.73
CA VAL A 104 -3.35 2.52 7.11
C VAL A 104 -4.67 2.34 6.36
N GLU A 105 -4.65 1.97 5.09
CA GLU A 105 -5.87 1.81 4.28
C GLU A 105 -6.55 0.43 4.46
N MET A 106 -5.81 -0.61 4.90
CA MET A 106 -6.34 -1.97 5.04
C MET A 106 -7.62 -2.09 5.86
N PRO A 107 -7.80 -1.39 7.00
CA PRO A 107 -9.08 -1.43 7.71
C PRO A 107 -10.27 -0.99 6.86
N SER A 108 -10.13 0.05 6.04
CA SER A 108 -11.21 0.51 5.15
C SER A 108 -11.49 -0.49 4.03
N ILE A 109 -10.46 -1.16 3.52
CA ILE A 109 -10.61 -2.24 2.54
C ILE A 109 -11.35 -3.43 3.16
N ASP A 110 -11.03 -3.79 4.41
CA ASP A 110 -11.68 -4.89 5.11
C ASP A 110 -13.17 -4.61 5.39
N GLU A 111 -13.51 -3.39 5.79
CA GLU A 111 -14.91 -3.00 5.96
C GLU A 111 -15.69 -2.98 4.63
N LEU A 112 -15.08 -2.50 3.55
CA LEU A 112 -15.67 -2.59 2.22
C LEU A 112 -15.87 -4.05 1.80
N TYR A 113 -14.86 -4.90 1.98
CA TYR A 113 -14.93 -6.32 1.65
C TYR A 113 -16.09 -7.02 2.37
N LYS A 114 -16.24 -6.80 3.67
CA LYS A 114 -17.35 -7.36 4.47
C LYS A 114 -18.74 -7.00 3.92
N LYS A 115 -18.86 -5.80 3.32
CA LYS A 115 -20.13 -5.30 2.74
C LYS A 115 -20.44 -5.89 1.37
N VAL A 116 -19.43 -6.41 0.63
CA VAL A 116 -19.62 -6.90 -0.75
C VAL A 116 -19.25 -8.36 -0.94
N LYS A 117 -18.71 -9.05 0.06
CA LYS A 117 -18.18 -10.44 -0.03
C LYS A 117 -19.23 -11.47 -0.47
N ASP A 118 -20.51 -11.20 -0.24
CA ASP A 118 -21.59 -12.10 -0.61
C ASP A 118 -22.07 -11.87 -2.07
N ASN A 119 -21.51 -10.87 -2.76
CA ASN A 119 -21.73 -10.65 -4.19
C ASN A 119 -20.66 -11.45 -4.98
N ASP A 120 -21.09 -12.55 -5.59
CA ASP A 120 -20.24 -13.48 -6.34
C ASP A 120 -19.62 -12.86 -7.62
N LYS A 121 -20.13 -11.70 -8.06
CA LYS A 121 -19.58 -10.93 -9.20
C LYS A 121 -18.36 -10.08 -8.83
N ILE A 122 -18.10 -9.84 -7.54
CA ILE A 122 -17.01 -8.99 -7.06
C ILE A 122 -15.93 -9.88 -6.42
N VAL A 123 -14.68 -9.67 -6.82
CA VAL A 123 -13.53 -10.40 -6.29
C VAL A 123 -12.51 -9.41 -5.73
N PHE A 124 -12.02 -9.69 -4.52
CA PHE A 124 -10.91 -8.95 -3.93
C PHE A 124 -9.62 -9.74 -4.07
N ILE A 125 -8.57 -9.05 -4.49
CA ILE A 125 -7.21 -9.59 -4.64
C ILE A 125 -6.25 -8.67 -3.88
N MET A 126 -5.94 -9.02 -2.63
CA MET A 126 -4.92 -8.31 -1.85
C MET A 126 -3.56 -8.93 -2.16
N LEU A 127 -2.88 -8.40 -3.20
CA LEU A 127 -1.63 -8.94 -3.71
C LEU A 127 -0.43 -8.34 -2.95
N SER A 128 0.17 -9.13 -2.06
CA SER A 128 1.42 -8.74 -1.42
C SER A 128 2.58 -8.84 -2.41
N ILE A 129 3.39 -7.78 -2.48
CA ILE A 129 4.65 -7.76 -3.26
C ILE A 129 5.88 -7.96 -2.35
N ASP A 130 5.69 -8.49 -1.14
CA ASP A 130 6.82 -8.97 -0.34
C ASP A 130 7.62 -10.01 -1.13
N LYS A 131 8.92 -10.04 -0.93
CA LYS A 131 9.76 -11.07 -1.56
C LYS A 131 9.31 -12.47 -1.14
N SER A 132 9.49 -13.45 -2.00
CA SER A 132 9.07 -14.85 -1.78
C SER A 132 9.60 -15.46 -0.47
N GLU A 133 10.81 -15.08 -0.05
CA GLU A 133 11.42 -15.47 1.23
C GLU A 133 10.65 -14.97 2.46
N ASN A 134 9.82 -13.95 2.29
CA ASN A 134 8.98 -13.35 3.33
C ASN A 134 7.55 -13.91 3.37
N PHE A 135 7.24 -14.99 2.67
CA PHE A 135 5.89 -15.57 2.61
C PHE A 135 5.29 -15.81 4.02
N THR A 136 6.06 -16.45 4.91
CA THR A 136 5.64 -16.68 6.30
C THR A 136 5.32 -15.38 7.05
N LYS A 137 6.04 -14.29 6.73
CA LYS A 137 5.78 -12.99 7.33
C LYS A 137 4.43 -12.41 6.87
N VAL A 138 4.07 -12.59 5.58
CA VAL A 138 2.75 -12.20 5.05
C VAL A 138 1.64 -12.98 5.76
N VAL A 139 1.79 -14.31 5.88
CA VAL A 139 0.84 -15.18 6.57
C VAL A 139 0.63 -14.74 8.02
N ASN A 140 1.73 -14.54 8.77
CA ASN A 140 1.66 -14.15 10.18
C ASN A 140 1.02 -12.77 10.34
N PHE A 141 1.38 -11.80 9.51
CA PHE A 141 0.80 -10.46 9.53
C PHE A 141 -0.71 -10.50 9.30
N THR A 142 -1.17 -11.25 8.29
CA THR A 142 -2.59 -11.36 7.96
C THR A 142 -3.39 -12.01 9.11
N LYS A 143 -2.85 -13.09 9.70
CA LYS A 143 -3.46 -13.76 10.86
C LYS A 143 -3.55 -12.84 12.07
N GLU A 144 -2.47 -12.12 12.38
CA GLU A 144 -2.43 -11.19 13.52
C GLU A 144 -3.47 -10.08 13.40
N LYS A 145 -3.67 -9.57 12.17
CA LYS A 145 -4.63 -8.48 11.92
C LYS A 145 -6.08 -8.95 11.83
N GLY A 146 -6.31 -10.22 11.52
CA GLY A 146 -7.65 -10.81 11.45
C GLY A 146 -8.52 -10.24 10.33
N TYR A 147 -7.92 -9.76 9.24
CA TYR A 147 -8.67 -9.27 8.08
C TYR A 147 -9.45 -10.39 7.39
N ALA A 148 -10.65 -10.06 6.92
CA ALA A 148 -11.55 -11.01 6.25
C ALA A 148 -11.27 -11.18 4.74
N PHE A 149 -10.63 -10.18 4.11
CA PHE A 149 -10.32 -10.24 2.68
C PHE A 149 -9.25 -11.29 2.34
N PRO A 150 -9.32 -11.90 1.14
CA PRO A 150 -8.32 -12.87 0.69
C PRO A 150 -7.00 -12.20 0.31
N VAL A 151 -5.89 -12.83 0.70
CA VAL A 151 -4.53 -12.36 0.44
C VAL A 151 -3.81 -13.33 -0.48
N TYR A 152 -3.06 -12.77 -1.43
CA TYR A 152 -2.29 -13.51 -2.41
C TYR A 152 -0.85 -12.98 -2.48
N VAL A 153 0.04 -13.84 -2.96
CA VAL A 153 1.42 -13.48 -3.33
C VAL A 153 1.68 -13.87 -4.78
N PRO A 154 2.64 -13.26 -5.48
CA PRO A 154 3.01 -13.67 -6.82
C PRO A 154 3.45 -15.15 -6.88
N SER A 155 3.02 -15.86 -7.92
CA SER A 155 3.53 -17.21 -8.25
C SER A 155 4.19 -17.17 -9.63
N GLY A 156 5.36 -16.55 -9.70
CA GLY A 156 6.08 -16.31 -10.94
C GLY A 156 6.12 -14.84 -11.34
N HIS A 157 6.22 -14.59 -12.66
CA HIS A 157 6.32 -13.24 -13.19
C HIS A 157 4.98 -12.52 -13.16
N LEU A 158 4.97 -11.26 -12.70
CA LEU A 158 3.81 -10.39 -12.78
C LEU A 158 3.82 -9.60 -14.11
N PRO A 159 2.64 -9.44 -14.76
CA PRO A 159 2.53 -8.65 -15.99
C PRO A 159 2.90 -7.18 -15.74
N ARG A 160 3.30 -6.47 -16.80
CA ARG A 160 3.77 -5.08 -16.71
C ARG A 160 2.81 -4.13 -16.01
N GLN A 161 1.52 -4.35 -16.12
CA GLN A 161 0.48 -3.53 -15.47
C GLN A 161 0.49 -3.63 -13.93
N LEU A 162 1.05 -4.71 -13.37
CA LEU A 162 1.23 -4.92 -11.93
C LEU A 162 2.64 -4.56 -11.45
N GLN A 163 3.54 -4.15 -12.36
CA GLN A 163 4.86 -3.62 -12.01
C GLN A 163 4.75 -2.13 -11.70
N VAL A 164 4.16 -1.81 -10.56
CA VAL A 164 3.88 -0.41 -10.17
C VAL A 164 5.10 0.24 -9.52
N PRO A 165 5.32 1.55 -9.74
CA PRO A 165 6.48 2.26 -9.17
C PRO A 165 6.34 2.52 -7.67
N THR A 166 5.14 2.43 -7.13
CA THR A 166 4.85 2.71 -5.72
C THR A 166 3.68 1.89 -5.21
N ILE A 167 3.63 1.69 -3.87
CA ILE A 167 2.54 1.05 -3.15
C ILE A 167 2.10 1.94 -1.96
N PRO A 168 0.83 1.87 -1.55
CA PRO A 168 -0.22 1.04 -2.14
C PRO A 168 -0.64 1.53 -3.52
N THR A 169 -1.02 0.60 -4.38
CA THR A 169 -1.68 0.89 -5.65
C THR A 169 -2.85 -0.06 -5.82
N THR A 170 -4.04 0.49 -6.06
CA THR A 170 -5.26 -0.27 -6.33
C THR A 170 -5.66 -0.13 -7.78
N LEU A 171 -6.03 -1.23 -8.40
CA LEU A 171 -6.68 -1.27 -9.70
C LEU A 171 -8.09 -1.82 -9.51
N VAL A 172 -9.07 -1.23 -10.20
CA VAL A 172 -10.40 -1.82 -10.36
C VAL A 172 -10.54 -2.25 -11.82
N ILE A 173 -10.85 -3.51 -12.01
CA ILE A 173 -11.06 -4.12 -13.32
C ILE A 173 -12.52 -4.50 -13.42
N ASN A 174 -13.23 -4.06 -14.47
CA ASN A 174 -14.62 -4.43 -14.68
C ASN A 174 -14.77 -5.84 -15.28
N SER A 175 -16.01 -6.31 -15.40
CA SER A 175 -16.34 -7.62 -15.97
C SER A 175 -15.87 -7.80 -17.42
N ASP A 176 -15.71 -6.71 -18.20
CA ASP A 176 -15.14 -6.75 -19.57
C ASP A 176 -13.61 -6.87 -19.58
N GLY A 177 -12.96 -6.92 -18.43
CA GLY A 177 -11.50 -6.96 -18.33
C GLY A 177 -10.82 -5.61 -18.57
N LYS A 178 -11.50 -4.51 -18.38
CA LYS A 178 -10.94 -3.15 -18.52
C LYS A 178 -10.59 -2.58 -17.16
N ILE A 179 -9.42 -1.96 -17.05
CA ILE A 179 -9.03 -1.18 -15.86
C ILE A 179 -9.85 0.12 -15.87
N VAL A 180 -10.78 0.25 -14.93
CA VAL A 180 -11.72 1.38 -14.84
C VAL A 180 -11.41 2.34 -13.71
N ALA A 181 -10.55 1.95 -12.75
CA ALA A 181 -9.99 2.86 -11.75
C ALA A 181 -8.55 2.45 -11.39
N LYS A 182 -7.74 3.45 -11.05
CA LYS A 182 -6.40 3.29 -10.52
C LYS A 182 -6.15 4.33 -9.45
N GLU A 183 -5.97 3.86 -8.22
CA GLU A 183 -5.61 4.69 -7.07
C GLU A 183 -4.17 4.42 -6.65
N THR A 184 -3.48 5.47 -6.24
CA THR A 184 -2.08 5.39 -5.79
C THR A 184 -1.91 6.17 -4.50
N GLY A 185 -1.34 5.51 -3.49
CA GLY A 185 -1.23 6.07 -2.12
C GLY A 185 -2.41 5.68 -1.25
N THR A 186 -2.35 6.09 0.02
CA THR A 186 -3.37 5.76 1.02
C THR A 186 -4.74 6.32 0.64
N THR A 187 -5.74 5.46 0.56
CA THR A 187 -7.09 5.78 0.11
C THR A 187 -8.12 5.16 1.03
N ASN A 188 -9.22 5.87 1.27
CA ASN A 188 -10.38 5.35 2.00
C ASN A 188 -11.37 4.71 1.02
N TYR A 189 -11.52 3.38 1.12
CA TYR A 189 -12.41 2.60 0.26
C TYR A 189 -13.77 2.34 0.90
N ASP A 190 -13.90 2.52 2.22
CA ASP A 190 -15.17 2.28 2.93
C ASP A 190 -16.14 3.45 2.78
N THR A 191 -16.55 3.72 1.56
CA THR A 191 -17.54 4.76 1.24
C THR A 191 -18.74 4.17 0.49
N PRO A 192 -19.96 4.67 0.74
CA PRO A 192 -21.15 4.24 -0.02
C PRO A 192 -20.97 4.39 -1.53
N LYS A 193 -20.35 5.49 -1.95
CA LYS A 193 -20.10 5.81 -3.36
C LYS A 193 -19.17 4.79 -4.02
N PHE A 194 -18.10 4.38 -3.35
CA PHE A 194 -17.16 3.40 -3.90
C PHE A 194 -17.75 1.99 -3.92
N LYS A 195 -18.55 1.62 -2.88
CA LYS A 195 -19.30 0.37 -2.87
C LYS A 195 -20.25 0.30 -4.08
N GLU A 196 -21.08 1.32 -4.28
CA GLU A 196 -22.01 1.41 -5.41
C GLU A 196 -21.25 1.33 -6.75
N PHE A 197 -20.13 2.03 -6.87
CA PHE A 197 -19.27 1.94 -8.05
C PHE A 197 -18.85 0.50 -8.36
N LEU A 198 -18.37 -0.28 -7.38
CA LEU A 198 -18.01 -1.70 -7.62
C LEU A 198 -19.21 -2.55 -8.02
N GLU A 199 -20.39 -2.27 -7.48
CA GLU A 199 -21.62 -3.04 -7.74
C GLU A 199 -22.24 -2.74 -9.12
N THR A 200 -21.89 -1.61 -9.74
CA THR A 200 -22.38 -1.20 -11.07
C THR A 200 -21.50 -1.65 -12.24
N LEU A 201 -20.33 -2.24 -11.99
CA LEU A 201 -19.35 -2.71 -13.00
C LEU A 201 -19.62 -4.14 -13.43
#